data_1104c506d3a476221a780253b46e1559
#
_entry.id   1104c506d3a476221a780253b46e1559
#
_cell.length_a   1.000
_cell.length_b   1.000
_cell.length_c   1.000
_cell.angle_alpha   90.00
_cell.angle_beta   90.00
_cell.angle_gamma   90.00
#
_symmetry.space_group_name_H-M   'P 1'
#
loop_
_entity.id
_entity.type
_entity.pdbx_description
1 polymer ?
#
loop_
_entity_poly.entity_id
_entity_poly.type
_entity_poly.pdbx_seq_one_letter_code
_entity_poly.pdbx_strand_id
1 'polypeptide(L)'
;MAWIDETPEHAAEGVLKEAYARIGRALGRVIPFYRAYSVSPQHLHAHLDFYEKIGKLGVLSKRRKELIAVAVSAENGCRDCTALHAGFLRAHRVDEAVVAALAADPGRALADGHVTGAEAVILGYALKLTRTPHAMRAEDVQALRDAGLTEPEVFEVALLTAYFNYTNRVGEGLGVEPE
;
A
#
# COMPACT_ATOMS: atom_id res chain seq x y z
N MET A 1 -18.10 -4.06 -7.25
CA MET A 1 -17.74 -4.72 -8.56
C MET A 1 -16.87 -3.77 -9.34
N ALA A 2 -15.87 -4.26 -10.08
CA ALA A 2 -15.11 -3.42 -11.02
C ALA A 2 -15.94 -3.09 -12.28
N TRP A 3 -15.50 -2.10 -13.07
CA TRP A 3 -16.12 -1.71 -14.35
C TRP A 3 -15.75 -2.64 -15.52
N ILE A 4 -14.97 -3.68 -15.24
CA ILE A 4 -14.59 -4.74 -16.19
C ILE A 4 -15.14 -6.09 -15.75
N ASP A 5 -15.20 -7.05 -16.68
CA ASP A 5 -15.65 -8.41 -16.35
C ASP A 5 -14.69 -9.08 -15.36
N GLU A 6 -15.26 -9.76 -14.37
CA GLU A 6 -14.50 -10.48 -13.36
C GLU A 6 -14.89 -11.96 -13.37
N THR A 7 -13.90 -12.84 -13.23
CA THR A 7 -14.14 -14.27 -13.03
C THR A 7 -14.31 -14.54 -11.54
N PRO A 8 -15.48 -15.02 -11.08
CA PRO A 8 -15.69 -15.35 -9.67
C PRO A 8 -14.86 -16.58 -9.24
N GLU A 9 -14.63 -16.70 -7.93
CA GLU A 9 -13.75 -17.76 -7.40
C GLU A 9 -14.16 -19.17 -7.82
N HIS A 10 -15.47 -19.46 -7.83
CA HIS A 10 -16.00 -20.79 -8.19
C HIS A 10 -15.83 -21.14 -9.67
N ALA A 11 -15.63 -20.14 -10.55
CA ALA A 11 -15.41 -20.33 -11.99
C ALA A 11 -13.93 -20.20 -12.39
N ALA A 12 -13.03 -19.99 -11.42
CA ALA A 12 -11.61 -19.86 -11.69
C ALA A 12 -10.98 -21.23 -12.01
N GLU A 13 -10.19 -21.27 -13.09
CA GLU A 13 -9.48 -22.46 -13.54
C GLU A 13 -7.99 -22.20 -13.74
N GLY A 14 -7.16 -23.25 -13.80
CA GLY A 14 -5.74 -23.19 -14.11
C GLY A 14 -4.99 -22.16 -13.25
N VAL A 15 -4.23 -21.31 -13.92
CA VAL A 15 -3.39 -20.27 -13.30
C VAL A 15 -4.20 -19.32 -12.42
N LEU A 16 -5.42 -18.95 -12.82
CA LEU A 16 -6.27 -18.08 -12.03
C LEU A 16 -6.69 -18.74 -10.70
N LYS A 17 -7.07 -20.01 -10.74
CA LYS A 17 -7.42 -20.78 -9.55
C LYS A 17 -6.27 -20.87 -8.56
N GLU A 18 -5.05 -21.07 -9.05
CA GLU A 18 -3.84 -21.10 -8.21
C GLU A 18 -3.59 -19.73 -7.54
N ALA A 19 -3.73 -18.65 -8.31
CA ALA A 19 -3.59 -17.29 -7.78
C ALA A 19 -4.63 -17.00 -6.69
N TYR A 20 -5.89 -17.31 -6.94
CA TYR A 20 -6.96 -17.13 -5.96
C TYR A 20 -6.76 -17.97 -4.70
N ALA A 21 -6.30 -19.21 -4.84
CA ALA A 21 -5.95 -20.04 -3.68
C ALA A 21 -4.79 -19.44 -2.86
N ARG A 22 -3.80 -18.83 -3.51
CA ARG A 22 -2.70 -18.11 -2.84
C ARG A 22 -3.22 -16.92 -2.05
N ILE A 23 -4.11 -16.10 -2.65
CA ILE A 23 -4.73 -14.94 -2.01
C ILE A 23 -5.59 -15.38 -0.82
N GLY A 24 -6.44 -16.39 -1.01
CA GLY A 24 -7.30 -16.93 0.05
C GLY A 24 -6.50 -17.41 1.27
N ARG A 25 -5.34 -18.03 1.07
CA ARG A 25 -4.44 -18.41 2.18
C ARG A 25 -3.85 -17.20 2.93
N ALA A 26 -3.60 -16.09 2.22
CA ALA A 26 -2.98 -14.90 2.80
C ALA A 26 -4.00 -13.98 3.48
N LEU A 27 -5.19 -13.81 2.90
CA LEU A 27 -6.20 -12.83 3.31
C LEU A 27 -7.51 -13.47 3.82
N GLY A 28 -7.66 -14.79 3.75
CA GLY A 28 -8.89 -15.50 4.10
C GLY A 28 -9.97 -15.46 3.01
N ARG A 29 -9.85 -14.58 2.02
CA ARG A 29 -10.78 -14.40 0.88
C ARG A 29 -10.09 -13.74 -0.30
N VAL A 30 -10.68 -13.82 -1.49
CA VAL A 30 -10.25 -13.04 -2.65
C VAL A 30 -11.00 -11.70 -2.62
N ILE A 31 -10.28 -10.61 -2.38
CA ILE A 31 -10.86 -9.27 -2.35
C ILE A 31 -11.11 -8.72 -3.77
N PRO A 32 -12.03 -7.73 -3.95
CA PRO A 32 -12.39 -7.19 -5.26
C PRO A 32 -11.20 -6.73 -6.10
N PHE A 33 -10.19 -6.11 -5.48
CA PHE A 33 -8.97 -5.69 -6.17
C PHE A 33 -8.30 -6.84 -6.94
N TYR A 34 -8.18 -8.02 -6.34
CA TYR A 34 -7.56 -9.17 -7.02
C TYR A 34 -8.51 -9.84 -8.03
N ARG A 35 -9.82 -9.75 -7.84
CA ARG A 35 -10.79 -10.23 -8.84
C ARG A 35 -10.71 -9.41 -10.13
N ALA A 36 -10.46 -8.11 -10.06
CA ALA A 36 -10.26 -7.28 -11.24
C ALA A 36 -9.08 -7.74 -12.13
N TYR A 37 -8.09 -8.43 -11.55
CA TYR A 37 -6.99 -9.05 -12.31
C TYR A 37 -7.36 -10.36 -13.00
N SER A 38 -8.58 -10.90 -12.80
CA SER A 38 -8.98 -12.18 -13.39
C SER A 38 -8.95 -12.20 -14.91
N VAL A 39 -9.07 -11.06 -15.55
CA VAL A 39 -8.92 -10.88 -17.01
C VAL A 39 -7.49 -11.14 -17.48
N SER A 40 -6.52 -11.14 -16.59
CA SER A 40 -5.10 -11.39 -16.91
C SER A 40 -4.39 -12.12 -15.77
N PRO A 41 -4.60 -13.46 -15.65
CA PRO A 41 -4.04 -14.27 -14.57
C PRO A 41 -2.52 -14.18 -14.43
N GLN A 42 -1.80 -14.03 -15.55
CA GLN A 42 -0.34 -13.88 -15.57
C GLN A 42 0.10 -12.60 -14.88
N HIS A 43 -0.60 -11.47 -15.11
CA HIS A 43 -0.32 -10.23 -14.40
C HIS A 43 -0.67 -10.33 -12.92
N LEU A 44 -1.72 -11.08 -12.55
CA LEU A 44 -2.04 -11.35 -11.15
C LEU A 44 -0.88 -12.09 -10.46
N HIS A 45 -0.34 -13.15 -11.08
CA HIS A 45 0.81 -13.87 -10.54
C HIS A 45 2.04 -12.96 -10.37
N ALA A 46 2.39 -12.18 -11.39
CA ALA A 46 3.52 -11.26 -11.32
C ALA A 46 3.34 -10.22 -10.20
N HIS A 47 2.12 -9.70 -10.04
CA HIS A 47 1.78 -8.78 -8.96
C HIS A 47 1.95 -9.43 -7.57
N LEU A 48 1.41 -10.65 -7.39
CA LEU A 48 1.53 -11.39 -6.13
C LEU A 48 2.99 -11.72 -5.80
N ASP A 49 3.80 -12.08 -6.80
CA ASP A 49 5.23 -12.34 -6.61
C ASP A 49 5.99 -11.08 -6.21
N PHE A 50 5.67 -9.95 -6.83
CA PHE A 50 6.29 -8.67 -6.49
C PHE A 50 5.92 -8.25 -5.07
N TYR A 51 4.64 -8.31 -4.71
CA TYR A 51 4.18 -7.99 -3.36
C TYR A 51 4.83 -8.86 -2.29
N GLU A 52 4.90 -10.17 -2.53
CA GLU A 52 5.55 -11.11 -1.61
C GLU A 52 7.03 -10.79 -1.43
N LYS A 53 7.73 -10.45 -2.52
CA LYS A 53 9.16 -10.10 -2.47
C LYS A 53 9.39 -8.78 -1.72
N ILE A 54 8.60 -7.75 -1.94
CA ILE A 54 8.65 -6.51 -1.16
C ILE A 54 8.46 -6.81 0.33
N GLY A 55 7.50 -7.67 0.67
CA GLY A 55 7.25 -8.08 2.05
C GLY A 55 8.40 -8.85 2.69
N LYS A 56 8.97 -9.83 1.97
CA LYS A 56 9.98 -10.77 2.49
C LYS A 56 11.41 -10.23 2.45
N LEU A 57 11.77 -9.48 1.40
CA LEU A 57 13.16 -9.03 1.19
C LEU A 57 13.41 -7.62 1.74
N GLY A 58 12.36 -6.92 2.13
CA GLY A 58 12.48 -5.56 2.62
C GLY A 58 13.08 -5.47 4.02
N VAL A 59 13.74 -4.34 4.28
CA VAL A 59 14.43 -4.03 5.53
C VAL A 59 13.61 -3.16 6.49
N LEU A 60 12.60 -2.45 5.99
CA LEU A 60 11.70 -1.68 6.83
C LEU A 60 10.86 -2.60 7.72
N SER A 61 10.60 -2.16 8.95
CA SER A 61 9.68 -2.86 9.84
C SER A 61 8.27 -2.93 9.23
N LYS A 62 7.51 -3.97 9.57
CA LYS A 62 6.11 -4.11 9.12
C LYS A 62 5.29 -2.87 9.47
N ARG A 63 5.48 -2.29 10.66
CA ARG A 63 4.83 -1.05 11.07
C ARG A 63 5.09 0.08 10.07
N ARG A 64 6.35 0.34 9.69
CA ARG A 64 6.71 1.40 8.73
C ARG A 64 6.10 1.16 7.35
N LYS A 65 6.10 -0.10 6.89
CA LYS A 65 5.46 -0.48 5.61
C LYS A 65 3.98 -0.16 5.60
N GLU A 66 3.27 -0.53 6.66
CA GLU A 66 1.82 -0.28 6.77
C GLU A 66 1.50 1.21 6.97
N LEU A 67 2.35 1.97 7.67
CA LEU A 67 2.20 3.43 7.76
C LEU A 67 2.27 4.09 6.37
N ILE A 68 3.24 3.69 5.55
CA ILE A 68 3.35 4.17 4.15
C ILE A 68 2.10 3.77 3.36
N ALA A 69 1.66 2.51 3.48
CA ALA A 69 0.49 2.00 2.79
C ALA A 69 -0.78 2.81 3.11
N VAL A 70 -1.05 3.05 4.40
CA VAL A 70 -2.21 3.86 4.83
C VAL A 70 -2.09 5.28 4.33
N ALA A 71 -0.94 5.95 4.53
CA ALA A 71 -0.76 7.34 4.14
C ALA A 71 -0.92 7.55 2.63
N VAL A 72 -0.30 6.69 1.80
CA VAL A 72 -0.41 6.78 0.34
C VAL A 72 -1.83 6.47 -0.13
N SER A 73 -2.47 5.46 0.46
CA SER A 73 -3.83 5.06 0.07
C SER A 73 -4.87 6.11 0.45
N ALA A 74 -4.77 6.70 1.65
CA ALA A 74 -5.64 7.79 2.09
C ALA A 74 -5.45 9.04 1.23
N GLU A 75 -4.19 9.39 0.90
CA GLU A 75 -3.86 10.51 0.01
C GLU A 75 -4.45 10.33 -1.39
N ASN A 76 -4.45 9.11 -1.92
CA ASN A 76 -5.02 8.78 -3.23
C ASN A 76 -6.56 8.61 -3.18
N GLY A 77 -7.20 8.66 -2.01
CA GLY A 77 -8.64 8.44 -1.85
C GLY A 77 -9.09 6.99 -1.99
N CYS A 78 -8.16 6.01 -2.03
CA CYS A 78 -8.50 4.58 -2.10
C CYS A 78 -9.00 4.09 -0.72
N ARG A 79 -10.31 4.14 -0.52
CA ARG A 79 -10.94 3.78 0.78
C ARG A 79 -10.67 2.34 1.20
N ASP A 80 -10.76 1.40 0.28
CA ASP A 80 -10.53 -0.03 0.56
C ASP A 80 -9.09 -0.32 0.94
N CYS A 81 -8.14 0.24 0.17
CA CYS A 81 -6.73 0.10 0.47
C CYS A 81 -6.42 0.70 1.84
N THR A 82 -6.96 1.89 2.14
CA THR A 82 -6.81 2.55 3.44
C THR A 82 -7.37 1.68 4.56
N ALA A 83 -8.59 1.17 4.42
CA ALA A 83 -9.23 0.33 5.43
C ALA A 83 -8.47 -0.98 5.68
N LEU A 84 -8.02 -1.65 4.61
CA LEU A 84 -7.24 -2.89 4.69
C LEU A 84 -5.94 -2.68 5.48
N HIS A 85 -5.15 -1.68 5.09
CA HIS A 85 -3.86 -1.40 5.70
C HIS A 85 -3.98 -0.79 7.10
N ALA A 86 -5.04 -0.02 7.38
CA ALA A 86 -5.38 0.41 8.74
C ALA A 86 -5.69 -0.79 9.65
N GLY A 87 -6.34 -1.83 9.12
CA GLY A 87 -6.52 -3.09 9.82
C GLY A 87 -5.21 -3.78 10.19
N PHE A 88 -4.23 -3.78 9.28
CA PHE A 88 -2.89 -4.31 9.59
C PHE A 88 -2.13 -3.47 10.62
N LEU A 89 -2.24 -2.13 10.60
CA LEU A 89 -1.69 -1.29 11.66
C LEU A 89 -2.27 -1.63 13.04
N ARG A 90 -3.59 -1.83 13.12
CA ARG A 90 -4.25 -2.27 14.36
C ARG A 90 -3.75 -3.63 14.83
N ALA A 91 -3.58 -4.59 13.91
CA ALA A 91 -3.00 -5.90 14.22
C ALA A 91 -1.55 -5.79 14.74
N HIS A 92 -0.81 -4.76 14.31
CA HIS A 92 0.53 -4.43 14.83
C HIS A 92 0.49 -3.54 16.08
N ARG A 93 -0.68 -3.37 16.72
CA ARG A 93 -0.88 -2.61 17.97
C ARG A 93 -0.44 -1.14 17.87
N VAL A 94 -0.60 -0.53 16.71
CA VAL A 94 -0.47 0.92 16.56
C VAL A 94 -1.66 1.59 17.22
N ASP A 95 -1.40 2.71 17.92
CA ASP A 95 -2.44 3.47 18.61
C ASP A 95 -3.58 3.86 17.65
N GLU A 96 -4.83 3.66 18.08
CA GLU A 96 -6.01 3.93 17.26
C GLU A 96 -6.11 5.41 16.87
N ALA A 97 -5.65 6.32 17.71
CA ALA A 97 -5.64 7.75 17.38
C ALA A 97 -4.72 8.03 16.18
N VAL A 98 -3.56 7.36 16.10
CA VAL A 98 -2.64 7.44 14.96
C VAL A 98 -3.27 6.86 13.70
N VAL A 99 -3.85 5.65 13.83
CA VAL A 99 -4.48 4.95 12.68
C VAL A 99 -5.63 5.76 12.12
N ALA A 100 -6.52 6.25 12.97
CA ALA A 100 -7.69 7.04 12.58
C ALA A 100 -7.28 8.38 11.93
N ALA A 101 -6.30 9.08 12.51
CA ALA A 101 -5.81 10.34 11.98
C ALA A 101 -5.19 10.17 10.59
N LEU A 102 -4.31 9.16 10.41
CA LEU A 102 -3.69 8.87 9.11
C LEU A 102 -4.71 8.45 8.05
N ALA A 103 -5.69 7.64 8.42
CA ALA A 103 -6.72 7.19 7.50
C ALA A 103 -7.67 8.31 7.06
N ALA A 104 -7.88 9.31 7.93
CA ALA A 104 -8.74 10.45 7.63
C ALA A 104 -8.04 11.53 6.78
N ASP A 105 -6.85 11.96 7.18
CA ASP A 105 -6.04 12.97 6.49
C ASP A 105 -4.56 12.82 6.93
N PRO A 106 -3.73 12.15 6.12
CA PRO A 106 -2.34 11.91 6.50
C PRO A 106 -1.50 13.18 6.58
N GLY A 107 -1.81 14.21 5.79
CA GLY A 107 -1.11 15.50 5.86
C GLY A 107 -1.38 16.20 7.18
N ARG A 108 -2.63 16.24 7.60
CA ARG A 108 -3.04 16.80 8.89
C ARG A 108 -2.52 15.99 10.06
N ALA A 109 -2.56 14.64 9.96
CA ALA A 109 -2.02 13.77 11.00
C ALA A 109 -0.53 14.06 11.30
N LEU A 110 0.26 14.37 10.27
CA LEU A 110 1.65 14.80 10.43
C LEU A 110 1.74 16.19 11.07
N ALA A 111 0.95 17.15 10.60
CA ALA A 111 0.96 18.52 11.11
C ALA A 111 0.54 18.61 12.58
N ASP A 112 -0.44 17.78 12.99
CA ASP A 112 -0.94 17.72 14.37
C ASP A 112 -0.04 16.85 15.29
N GLY A 113 1.05 16.25 14.76
CA GLY A 113 2.03 15.51 15.54
C GLY A 113 1.58 14.10 15.96
N HIS A 114 0.57 13.51 15.29
CA HIS A 114 0.16 12.12 15.56
C HIS A 114 1.25 11.10 15.19
N VAL A 115 2.14 11.46 14.25
CA VAL A 115 3.34 10.68 13.90
C VAL A 115 4.55 11.58 14.04
N THR A 116 5.61 11.09 14.68
CA THR A 116 6.80 11.89 15.01
C THR A 116 8.09 11.15 14.61
N GLY A 117 9.23 11.86 14.72
CA GLY A 117 10.56 11.28 14.48
C GLY A 117 10.72 10.79 13.05
N ALA A 118 11.49 9.69 12.88
CA ALA A 118 11.79 9.12 11.57
C ALA A 118 10.54 8.69 10.78
N GLU A 119 9.48 8.25 11.46
CA GLU A 119 8.23 7.88 10.79
C GLU A 119 7.54 9.10 10.14
N ALA A 120 7.57 10.26 10.80
CA ALA A 120 7.03 11.49 10.20
C ALA A 120 7.82 11.91 8.94
N VAL A 121 9.15 11.77 8.96
CA VAL A 121 9.99 12.06 7.78
C VAL A 121 9.68 11.09 6.64
N ILE A 122 9.55 9.80 6.93
CA ILE A 122 9.14 8.76 5.95
C ILE A 122 7.79 9.12 5.31
N LEU A 123 6.79 9.45 6.12
CA LEU A 123 5.47 9.78 5.60
C LEU A 123 5.45 11.11 4.86
N GLY A 124 6.20 12.12 5.30
CA GLY A 124 6.39 13.38 4.57
C GLY A 124 6.96 13.15 3.17
N TYR A 125 8.00 12.31 3.06
CA TYR A 125 8.55 11.87 1.78
C TYR A 125 7.50 11.15 0.91
N ALA A 126 6.79 10.18 1.48
CA ALA A 126 5.79 9.40 0.76
C ALA A 126 4.64 10.28 0.23
N LEU A 127 4.14 11.21 1.03
CA LEU A 127 3.09 12.14 0.62
C LEU A 127 3.57 13.10 -0.49
N LYS A 128 4.79 13.63 -0.38
CA LYS A 128 5.36 14.49 -1.43
C LYS A 128 5.53 13.72 -2.74
N LEU A 129 6.08 12.50 -2.68
CA LEU A 129 6.24 11.64 -3.86
C LEU A 129 4.89 11.27 -4.49
N THR A 130 3.85 11.12 -3.69
CA THR A 130 2.49 10.82 -4.16
C THR A 130 1.84 12.02 -4.85
N ARG A 131 1.93 13.20 -4.23
CA ARG A 131 1.28 14.45 -4.70
C ARG A 131 1.99 15.09 -5.87
N THR A 132 3.32 15.19 -5.78
CA THR A 132 4.15 15.98 -6.68
C THR A 132 5.46 15.30 -7.02
N PRO A 133 5.44 14.13 -7.71
CA PRO A 133 6.65 13.34 -7.98
C PRO A 133 7.72 14.14 -8.75
N HIS A 134 7.32 15.07 -9.63
CA HIS A 134 8.22 15.94 -10.37
C HIS A 134 8.93 16.99 -9.50
N ALA A 135 8.44 17.23 -8.29
CA ALA A 135 9.03 18.19 -7.35
C ALA A 135 10.00 17.55 -6.35
N MET A 136 10.25 16.23 -6.45
CA MET A 136 11.23 15.54 -5.61
C MET A 136 12.65 16.08 -5.87
N ARG A 137 13.46 16.19 -4.82
CA ARG A 137 14.82 16.72 -4.85
C ARG A 137 15.75 15.83 -4.01
N ALA A 138 17.04 16.02 -4.19
CA ALA A 138 18.08 15.30 -3.41
C ALA A 138 17.91 15.52 -1.90
N GLU A 139 17.45 16.71 -1.50
CA GLU A 139 17.22 17.08 -0.10
C GLU A 139 16.12 16.21 0.54
N ASP A 140 15.13 15.74 -0.22
CA ASP A 140 14.09 14.85 0.29
C ASP A 140 14.68 13.48 0.67
N VAL A 141 15.62 12.99 -0.11
CA VAL A 141 16.36 11.76 0.17
C VAL A 141 17.33 11.99 1.34
N GLN A 142 18.00 13.15 1.38
CA GLN A 142 18.90 13.49 2.48
C GLN A 142 18.16 13.55 3.82
N ALA A 143 16.94 14.09 3.85
CA ALA A 143 16.12 14.11 5.06
C ALA A 143 15.84 12.70 5.62
N LEU A 144 15.64 11.69 4.76
CA LEU A 144 15.51 10.30 5.22
C LEU A 144 16.81 9.77 5.85
N ARG A 145 17.99 10.10 5.26
CA ARG A 145 19.30 9.75 5.83
C ARG A 145 19.53 10.42 7.18
N ASP A 146 19.21 11.70 7.26
CA ASP A 146 19.35 12.50 8.51
C ASP A 146 18.41 11.98 9.61
N ALA A 147 17.28 11.38 9.24
CA ALA A 147 16.38 10.66 10.16
C ALA A 147 16.90 9.27 10.55
N GLY A 148 18.10 8.87 10.09
CA GLY A 148 18.78 7.64 10.47
C GLY A 148 18.46 6.43 9.59
N LEU A 149 17.87 6.61 8.40
CA LEU A 149 17.61 5.51 7.50
C LEU A 149 18.89 5.12 6.73
N THR A 150 19.08 3.83 6.56
CA THR A 150 20.11 3.24 5.69
C THR A 150 19.71 3.35 4.21
N GLU A 151 20.67 3.24 3.28
CA GLU A 151 20.37 3.28 1.84
C GLU A 151 19.33 2.24 1.39
N PRO A 152 19.36 0.97 1.86
CA PRO A 152 18.29 0.02 1.58
C PRO A 152 16.92 0.47 2.09
N GLU A 153 16.84 1.10 3.28
CA GLU A 153 15.57 1.61 3.82
C GLU A 153 15.07 2.81 3.02
N VAL A 154 15.94 3.73 2.61
CA VAL A 154 15.61 4.86 1.73
C VAL A 154 15.03 4.36 0.40
N PHE A 155 15.71 3.37 -0.22
CA PHE A 155 15.20 2.74 -1.43
C PHE A 155 13.83 2.10 -1.22
N GLU A 156 13.64 1.39 -0.11
CA GLU A 156 12.38 0.70 0.20
C GLU A 156 11.23 1.69 0.46
N VAL A 157 11.49 2.85 1.09
CA VAL A 157 10.49 3.92 1.25
C VAL A 157 9.99 4.39 -0.13
N ALA A 158 10.90 4.65 -1.06
CA ALA A 158 10.53 5.05 -2.42
C ALA A 158 9.77 3.94 -3.15
N LEU A 159 10.26 2.70 -3.07
CA LEU A 159 9.65 1.52 -3.70
C LEU A 159 8.22 1.27 -3.20
N LEU A 160 8.02 1.27 -1.89
CA LEU A 160 6.69 1.07 -1.29
C LEU A 160 5.73 2.20 -1.64
N THR A 161 6.19 3.46 -1.60
CA THR A 161 5.38 4.60 -2.02
C THR A 161 4.93 4.45 -3.47
N ALA A 162 5.84 4.10 -4.37
CA ALA A 162 5.51 3.88 -5.78
C ALA A 162 4.59 2.68 -5.97
N TYR A 163 4.81 1.58 -5.24
CA TYR A 163 3.97 0.39 -5.28
C TYR A 163 2.52 0.68 -4.87
N PHE A 164 2.29 1.38 -3.75
CA PHE A 164 0.93 1.72 -3.32
C PHE A 164 0.28 2.75 -4.25
N ASN A 165 1.03 3.69 -4.82
CA ASN A 165 0.52 4.54 -5.88
C ASN A 165 0.08 3.74 -7.12
N TYR A 166 0.83 2.71 -7.50
CA TYR A 166 0.46 1.79 -8.58
C TYR A 166 -0.83 1.04 -8.26
N THR A 167 -0.91 0.37 -7.10
CA THR A 167 -2.07 -0.44 -6.72
C THR A 167 -3.34 0.38 -6.60
N ASN A 168 -3.26 1.55 -5.94
CA ASN A 168 -4.41 2.45 -5.82
C ASN A 168 -4.91 2.91 -7.19
N ARG A 169 -4.01 3.30 -8.10
CA ARG A 169 -4.41 3.75 -9.45
C ARG A 169 -5.01 2.64 -10.31
N VAL A 170 -4.55 1.39 -10.15
CA VAL A 170 -5.19 0.25 -10.83
C VAL A 170 -6.60 0.03 -10.27
N GLY A 171 -6.77 0.04 -8.94
CA GLY A 171 -8.07 -0.13 -8.30
C GLY A 171 -9.05 0.97 -8.68
N GLU A 172 -8.68 2.22 -8.50
CA GLU A 172 -9.52 3.38 -8.83
C GLU A 172 -9.80 3.47 -10.34
N GLY A 173 -8.79 3.21 -11.18
CA GLY A 173 -8.92 3.25 -12.65
C GLY A 173 -9.84 2.19 -13.22
N LEU A 174 -10.10 1.11 -12.48
CA LEU A 174 -11.02 0.03 -12.85
C LEU A 174 -12.34 0.10 -12.07
N GLY A 175 -12.53 1.10 -11.22
CA GLY A 175 -13.73 1.27 -10.39
C GLY A 175 -13.96 0.10 -9.44
N VAL A 176 -12.88 -0.40 -8.83
CA VAL A 176 -12.99 -1.45 -7.82
C VAL A 176 -13.65 -0.88 -6.57
N GLU A 177 -14.83 -1.37 -6.25
CA GLU A 177 -15.60 -0.97 -5.07
C GLU A 177 -15.46 -1.99 -3.93
N PRO A 178 -15.56 -1.54 -2.66
CA PRO A 178 -15.61 -2.42 -1.49
C PRO A 178 -16.79 -3.39 -1.53
N GLU A 179 -16.62 -4.53 -0.86
CA GLU A 179 -17.71 -5.44 -0.50
C GLU A 179 -18.22 -5.14 0.88
#